data_7719d9557f5a9865ea80697c60cc69d8
#
_entry.id   7719d9557f5a9865ea80697c60cc69d8
#
_cell.length_a   1.000
_cell.length_b   1.000
_cell.length_c   1.000
_cell.angle_alpha   90.00
_cell.angle_beta   90.00
_cell.angle_gamma   90.00
#
_symmetry.space_group_name_H-M   'P 1'
#
loop_
_entity.id
_entity.type
_entity.pdbx_description
1 polymer ?
#
loop_
_entity_poly.entity_id
_entity_poly.type
_entity_poly.pdbx_seq_one_letter_code
_entity_poly.pdbx_strand_id
1 'polypeptide(L)'
;MDTQSYKTVSLNQATVDKKWVVIDATDLALGRLASRVALVLRGKTKPGYTPHVDCGDNVIVINAEKVALSGKKMTDRVYTRYTGYPGGQRFTTPKEILEKRPTELVRRAVKGMLPKTRLGADLLGNLFVYAGPEHPHQAQNPKEIKLDEI
;
A
#
# COMPACT_ATOMS: atom_id res chain seq x y z
N MET A 1 -16.04 44.01 -10.75
CA MET A 1 -16.40 42.60 -10.92
C MET A 1 -15.17 41.78 -10.54
N ASP A 2 -15.19 41.16 -9.38
CA ASP A 2 -14.11 40.24 -8.99
C ASP A 2 -14.27 38.97 -9.82
N THR A 3 -13.45 38.84 -10.85
CA THR A 3 -13.33 37.60 -11.58
C THR A 3 -12.63 36.59 -10.63
N GLN A 4 -13.41 35.74 -9.98
CA GLN A 4 -12.88 34.61 -9.25
C GLN A 4 -12.12 33.72 -10.24
N SER A 5 -10.81 33.89 -10.25
CA SER A 5 -9.93 33.03 -11.02
C SER A 5 -9.89 31.69 -10.29
N TYR A 6 -10.58 30.69 -10.79
CA TYR A 6 -10.46 29.29 -10.35
C TYR A 6 -9.07 28.77 -10.72
N LYS A 7 -8.10 29.02 -9.84
CA LYS A 7 -6.75 28.55 -10.03
C LYS A 7 -6.64 27.11 -9.55
N THR A 8 -6.42 26.19 -10.47
CA THR A 8 -6.15 24.80 -10.13
C THR A 8 -4.80 24.70 -9.42
N VAL A 9 -4.80 24.14 -8.21
CA VAL A 9 -3.58 23.91 -7.44
C VAL A 9 -2.91 22.65 -7.97
N SER A 10 -1.69 22.78 -8.49
CA SER A 10 -0.82 21.67 -8.89
C SER A 10 0.36 21.61 -7.94
N LEU A 11 0.55 20.48 -7.27
CA LEU A 11 1.67 20.28 -6.37
C LEU A 11 2.91 19.83 -7.15
N ASN A 12 4.07 20.33 -6.73
CA ASN A 12 5.38 19.89 -7.18
C ASN A 12 6.08 19.09 -6.09
N GLN A 13 7.12 18.36 -6.42
CA GLN A 13 7.89 17.56 -5.47
C GLN A 13 8.41 18.38 -4.27
N ALA A 14 8.69 19.66 -4.47
CA ALA A 14 9.15 20.57 -3.41
C ALA A 14 8.03 21.09 -2.49
N THR A 15 6.77 21.08 -2.96
CA THR A 15 5.61 21.62 -2.24
C THR A 15 4.73 20.55 -1.59
N VAL A 16 5.05 19.28 -1.85
CA VAL A 16 4.30 18.14 -1.27
C VAL A 16 4.68 17.99 0.20
N ASP A 17 3.68 18.00 1.07
CA ASP A 17 3.80 17.61 2.47
C ASP A 17 3.46 16.13 2.64
N LYS A 18 4.47 15.29 2.95
CA LYS A 18 4.31 13.85 3.18
C LYS A 18 4.23 13.57 4.67
N LYS A 19 3.15 12.94 5.08
CA LYS A 19 2.94 12.49 6.46
C LYS A 19 3.23 11.00 6.59
N TRP A 20 3.41 10.58 7.83
CA TRP A 20 3.56 9.17 8.17
C TRP A 20 2.29 8.66 8.82
N VAL A 21 1.84 7.50 8.35
CA VAL A 21 0.57 6.89 8.76
C VAL A 21 0.82 5.44 9.14
N VAL A 22 0.27 5.01 10.28
CA VAL A 22 0.26 3.60 10.71
C VAL A 22 -1.14 3.03 10.55
N ILE A 23 -1.22 1.84 10.00
CA ILE A 23 -2.46 1.07 9.85
C ILE A 23 -2.23 -0.32 10.42
N ASP A 24 -3.10 -0.75 11.33
CA ASP A 24 -3.10 -2.14 11.82
C ASP A 24 -3.87 -3.04 10.86
N ALA A 25 -3.23 -4.13 10.45
CA ALA A 25 -3.81 -5.11 9.53
C ALA A 25 -4.59 -6.24 10.23
N THR A 26 -4.65 -6.25 11.56
CA THR A 26 -5.29 -7.33 12.34
C THR A 26 -6.75 -7.50 11.92
N ASP A 27 -7.12 -8.72 11.55
CA ASP A 27 -8.47 -9.14 11.14
C ASP A 27 -9.08 -8.37 9.94
N LEU A 28 -8.31 -7.50 9.31
CA LEU A 28 -8.76 -6.76 8.14
C LEU A 28 -8.68 -7.61 6.86
N ALA A 29 -9.72 -7.56 6.04
CA ALA A 29 -9.71 -8.22 4.76
C ALA A 29 -8.61 -7.63 3.85
N LEU A 30 -7.69 -8.49 3.37
CA LEU A 30 -6.54 -8.11 2.55
C LEU A 30 -6.88 -7.14 1.41
N GLY A 31 -7.98 -7.40 0.68
CA GLY A 31 -8.39 -6.55 -0.45
C GLY A 31 -8.81 -5.15 -0.03
N ARG A 32 -9.58 -5.03 1.05
CA ARG A 32 -10.02 -3.74 1.60
C ARG A 32 -8.84 -2.95 2.14
N LEU A 33 -7.97 -3.59 2.92
CA LEU A 33 -6.73 -3.00 3.40
C LEU A 33 -5.90 -2.46 2.23
N ALA A 34 -5.63 -3.30 1.23
CA ALA A 34 -4.78 -2.93 0.10
C ALA A 34 -5.35 -1.78 -0.73
N SER A 35 -6.68 -1.72 -0.93
CA SER A 35 -7.32 -0.63 -1.68
C SER A 35 -7.19 0.72 -0.96
N ARG A 36 -7.41 0.76 0.35
CA ARG A 36 -7.28 1.98 1.15
C ARG A 36 -5.84 2.44 1.25
N VAL A 37 -4.91 1.52 1.52
CA VAL A 37 -3.46 1.80 1.50
C VAL A 37 -3.03 2.37 0.15
N ALA A 38 -3.50 1.82 -0.97
CA ALA A 38 -3.17 2.33 -2.30
C ALA A 38 -3.72 3.76 -2.56
N LEU A 39 -4.89 4.11 -2.01
CA LEU A 39 -5.44 5.46 -2.08
C LEU A 39 -4.56 6.48 -1.33
N VAL A 40 -4.11 6.13 -0.12
CA VAL A 40 -3.23 6.99 0.70
C VAL A 40 -1.85 7.14 0.05
N LEU A 41 -1.24 6.04 -0.41
CA LEU A 41 0.05 6.05 -1.12
C LEU A 41 0.01 6.91 -2.38
N ARG A 42 -1.12 6.91 -3.10
CA ARG A 42 -1.30 7.75 -4.27
C ARG A 42 -1.60 9.21 -3.93
N GLY A 43 -2.02 9.50 -2.70
CA GLY A 43 -2.40 10.84 -2.25
C GLY A 43 -3.79 11.30 -2.71
N LYS A 44 -4.67 10.36 -3.09
CA LYS A 44 -6.05 10.70 -3.52
C LYS A 44 -6.93 11.21 -2.37
N THR A 45 -6.49 11.08 -1.15
CA THR A 45 -7.14 11.63 0.05
C THR A 45 -6.84 13.12 0.26
N LYS A 46 -5.87 13.67 -0.47
CA LYS A 46 -5.45 15.07 -0.35
C LYS A 46 -6.11 15.96 -1.41
N PRO A 47 -6.56 17.19 -1.06
CA PRO A 47 -7.18 18.11 -2.02
C PRO A 47 -6.22 18.56 -3.14
N GLY A 48 -4.91 18.58 -2.86
CA GLY A 48 -3.87 18.94 -3.83
C GLY A 48 -3.36 17.79 -4.69
N TYR A 49 -4.11 16.71 -4.82
CA TYR A 49 -3.71 15.57 -5.62
C TYR A 49 -3.33 15.94 -7.06
N THR A 50 -2.09 15.61 -7.44
CA THR A 50 -1.57 15.82 -8.81
C THR A 50 -1.13 14.48 -9.40
N PRO A 51 -1.71 14.03 -10.53
CA PRO A 51 -1.53 12.66 -11.05
C PRO A 51 -0.10 12.25 -11.40
N HIS A 52 0.75 13.20 -11.80
CA HIS A 52 2.12 12.95 -12.25
C HIS A 52 3.19 13.15 -11.15
N VAL A 53 2.76 13.54 -9.95
CA VAL A 53 3.65 13.78 -8.79
C VAL A 53 3.34 12.78 -7.68
N ASP A 54 4.36 12.37 -6.93
CA ASP A 54 4.21 11.57 -5.72
C ASP A 54 3.70 12.46 -4.56
N CYS A 55 2.37 12.60 -4.49
CA CYS A 55 1.67 13.39 -3.47
C CYS A 55 1.25 12.56 -2.24
N GLY A 56 1.50 11.25 -2.26
CA GLY A 56 1.06 10.33 -1.22
C GLY A 56 1.82 10.47 0.10
N ASP A 57 1.29 9.80 1.11
CA ASP A 57 1.90 9.69 2.42
C ASP A 57 2.73 8.40 2.54
N ASN A 58 3.63 8.37 3.52
CA ASN A 58 4.34 7.15 3.87
C ASN A 58 3.42 6.28 4.74
N VAL A 59 3.20 5.04 4.32
CA VAL A 59 2.28 4.13 5.00
C VAL A 59 3.05 2.98 5.65
N ILE A 60 2.84 2.82 6.94
CA ILE A 60 3.35 1.72 7.74
C ILE A 60 2.18 0.76 8.01
N VAL A 61 2.31 -0.49 7.61
CA VAL A 61 1.33 -1.54 7.93
C VAL A 61 1.96 -2.47 8.95
N ILE A 62 1.33 -2.62 10.10
CA ILE A 62 1.74 -3.52 11.18
C ILE A 62 0.83 -4.76 11.22
N ASN A 63 1.27 -5.80 11.94
CA ASN A 63 0.55 -7.09 12.09
C ASN A 63 0.18 -7.74 10.74
N ALA A 64 1.03 -7.65 9.73
CA ALA A 64 0.73 -8.18 8.40
C ALA A 64 0.48 -9.71 8.37
N GLU A 65 0.95 -10.44 9.38
CA GLU A 65 0.70 -11.87 9.54
C GLU A 65 -0.77 -12.20 9.90
N LYS A 66 -1.48 -11.25 10.54
CA LYS A 66 -2.85 -11.42 11.04
C LYS A 66 -3.92 -10.94 10.04
N VAL A 67 -3.52 -10.68 8.80
CA VAL A 67 -4.46 -10.24 7.76
C VAL A 67 -5.45 -11.33 7.41
N ALA A 68 -6.74 -10.96 7.26
CA ALA A 68 -7.81 -11.89 6.97
C ALA A 68 -7.97 -12.13 5.45
N LEU A 69 -8.17 -13.40 5.11
CA LEU A 69 -8.57 -13.85 3.77
C LEU A 69 -9.92 -14.56 3.85
N SER A 70 -10.91 -14.10 3.10
CA SER A 70 -12.26 -14.67 3.12
C SER A 70 -12.34 -16.03 2.41
N GLY A 71 -13.16 -16.93 2.94
CA GLY A 71 -13.42 -18.25 2.38
C GLY A 71 -12.15 -19.12 2.31
N LYS A 72 -12.06 -19.97 1.29
CA LYS A 72 -10.93 -20.90 1.10
C LYS A 72 -9.71 -20.29 0.40
N LYS A 73 -9.60 -18.96 0.29
CA LYS A 73 -8.51 -18.29 -0.45
C LYS A 73 -7.12 -18.58 0.12
N MET A 74 -7.04 -18.94 1.38
CA MET A 74 -5.76 -19.27 2.02
C MET A 74 -5.06 -20.46 1.35
N THR A 75 -5.83 -21.45 0.90
CA THR A 75 -5.35 -22.69 0.29
C THR A 75 -5.54 -22.74 -1.22
N ASP A 76 -6.70 -22.27 -1.71
CA ASP A 76 -7.11 -22.46 -3.10
C ASP A 76 -6.56 -21.39 -4.04
N ARG A 77 -6.22 -20.20 -3.51
CA ARG A 77 -5.62 -19.14 -4.33
C ARG A 77 -4.18 -19.48 -4.65
N VAL A 78 -3.83 -19.40 -5.93
CA VAL A 78 -2.47 -19.66 -6.41
C VAL A 78 -1.85 -18.39 -6.99
N TYR A 79 -0.67 -18.05 -6.53
CA TYR A 79 0.18 -17.02 -7.11
C TYR A 79 1.21 -17.66 -8.03
N THR A 80 1.16 -17.31 -9.30
CA THR A 80 2.09 -17.80 -10.30
C THR A 80 3.28 -16.88 -10.45
N ARG A 81 4.49 -17.44 -10.52
CA ARG A 81 5.73 -16.76 -10.86
C ARG A 81 6.45 -17.56 -11.92
N TYR A 82 7.04 -16.88 -12.89
CA TYR A 82 7.86 -17.47 -13.93
C TYR A 82 9.29 -16.99 -13.81
N THR A 83 10.27 -17.88 -13.89
CA THR A 83 11.70 -17.56 -13.74
C THR A 83 12.39 -17.20 -15.06
N GLY A 84 11.73 -17.37 -16.21
CA GLY A 84 12.29 -17.14 -17.54
C GLY A 84 12.96 -18.34 -18.19
N TYR A 85 13.08 -19.47 -17.48
CA TYR A 85 13.68 -20.72 -18.01
C TYR A 85 12.61 -21.76 -18.35
N PRO A 86 12.90 -22.71 -19.26
CA PRO A 86 12.03 -23.86 -19.51
C PRO A 86 11.66 -24.57 -18.20
N GLY A 87 10.38 -24.86 -17.96
CA GLY A 87 9.90 -25.45 -16.71
C GLY A 87 9.98 -24.53 -15.48
N GLY A 88 10.26 -23.24 -15.67
CA GLY A 88 10.47 -22.25 -14.59
C GLY A 88 9.18 -21.68 -13.98
N GLN A 89 8.01 -22.21 -14.29
CA GLN A 89 6.77 -21.80 -13.65
C GLN A 89 6.70 -22.31 -12.21
N ARG A 90 6.41 -21.40 -11.28
CA ARG A 90 6.28 -21.70 -9.86
C ARG A 90 4.94 -21.24 -9.34
N PHE A 91 4.36 -22.06 -8.49
CA PHE A 91 3.08 -21.82 -7.84
C PHE A 91 3.29 -21.68 -6.34
N THR A 92 2.59 -20.76 -5.71
CA THR A 92 2.70 -20.53 -4.28
C THR A 92 1.31 -20.15 -3.73
N THR A 93 0.90 -20.75 -2.64
CA THR A 93 -0.35 -20.41 -1.95
C THR A 93 -0.15 -19.26 -0.96
N PRO A 94 -1.21 -18.50 -0.59
CA PRO A 94 -1.12 -17.49 0.46
C PRO A 94 -0.58 -18.04 1.78
N LYS A 95 -0.96 -19.27 2.16
CA LYS A 95 -0.46 -19.94 3.34
C LYS A 95 1.06 -20.06 3.34
N GLU A 96 1.63 -20.58 2.26
CA GLU A 96 3.08 -20.70 2.12
C GLU A 96 3.81 -19.33 2.10
N ILE A 97 3.14 -18.29 1.57
CA ILE A 97 3.70 -16.94 1.57
C ILE A 97 3.74 -16.38 2.99
N LEU A 98 2.67 -16.54 3.78
CA LEU A 98 2.61 -16.08 5.17
C LEU A 98 3.63 -16.78 6.05
N GLU A 99 3.84 -18.08 5.86
CA GLU A 99 4.84 -18.87 6.60
C GLU A 99 6.28 -18.41 6.30
N LYS A 100 6.59 -18.11 5.02
CA LYS A 100 7.95 -17.77 4.59
C LYS A 100 8.24 -16.27 4.68
N ARG A 101 7.30 -15.42 4.28
CA ARG A 101 7.44 -13.96 4.18
C ARG A 101 6.10 -13.26 4.42
N PRO A 102 5.67 -13.07 5.67
CA PRO A 102 4.35 -12.53 5.99
C PRO A 102 4.09 -11.14 5.39
N THR A 103 5.12 -10.33 5.22
CA THR A 103 5.00 -8.97 4.65
C THR A 103 4.71 -8.96 3.14
N GLU A 104 5.09 -10.03 2.42
CA GLU A 104 5.01 -10.10 0.96
C GLU A 104 3.55 -10.14 0.47
N LEU A 105 2.65 -10.75 1.23
CA LEU A 105 1.24 -10.88 0.84
C LEU A 105 0.57 -9.52 0.72
N VAL A 106 0.73 -8.66 1.72
CA VAL A 106 0.20 -7.29 1.73
C VAL A 106 0.87 -6.46 0.63
N ARG A 107 2.20 -6.49 0.55
CA ARG A 107 2.96 -5.75 -0.47
C ARG A 107 2.54 -6.11 -1.89
N ARG A 108 2.31 -7.39 -2.17
CA ARG A 108 1.86 -7.88 -3.48
C ARG A 108 0.44 -7.41 -3.82
N ALA A 109 -0.47 -7.40 -2.83
CA ALA A 109 -1.82 -6.91 -3.02
C ALA A 109 -1.83 -5.40 -3.33
N VAL A 110 -1.10 -4.59 -2.59
CA VAL A 110 -0.97 -3.14 -2.82
C VAL A 110 -0.31 -2.86 -4.17
N LYS A 111 0.78 -3.55 -4.52
CA LYS A 111 1.44 -3.42 -5.82
C LYS A 111 0.49 -3.66 -6.99
N GLY A 112 -0.42 -4.62 -6.86
CA GLY A 112 -1.45 -4.90 -7.87
C GLY A 112 -2.49 -3.78 -8.04
N MET A 113 -2.68 -2.94 -7.03
CA MET A 113 -3.64 -1.82 -7.02
C MET A 113 -3.02 -0.47 -7.35
N LEU A 114 -1.70 -0.35 -7.33
CA LEU A 114 -0.98 0.83 -7.79
C LEU A 114 -0.82 0.81 -9.33
N PRO A 115 -0.70 2.00 -9.96
CA PRO A 115 -0.47 2.09 -11.39
C PRO A 115 0.84 1.40 -11.79
N LYS A 116 0.84 0.74 -12.95
CA LYS A 116 2.00 0.01 -13.50
C LYS A 116 2.93 0.94 -14.28
N THR A 117 3.36 2.04 -13.66
CA THR A 117 4.24 3.08 -14.20
C THR A 117 5.48 3.23 -13.34
N ARG A 118 6.47 4.02 -13.79
CA ARG A 118 7.64 4.38 -12.97
C ARG A 118 7.20 5.03 -11.66
N LEU A 119 6.29 6.00 -11.71
CA LEU A 119 5.71 6.64 -10.52
C LEU A 119 5.07 5.60 -9.58
N GLY A 120 4.35 4.60 -10.11
CA GLY A 120 3.76 3.55 -9.28
C GLY A 120 4.79 2.67 -8.57
N ALA A 121 5.98 2.48 -9.15
CA ALA A 121 7.08 1.79 -8.50
C ALA A 121 7.68 2.65 -7.35
N ASP A 122 7.81 3.96 -7.56
CA ASP A 122 8.27 4.91 -6.55
C ASP A 122 7.28 4.99 -5.37
N LEU A 123 5.98 5.04 -5.67
CA LEU A 123 4.91 5.01 -4.65
C LEU A 123 4.95 3.74 -3.79
N LEU A 124 5.29 2.59 -4.37
CA LEU A 124 5.45 1.34 -3.61
C LEU A 124 6.65 1.40 -2.65
N GLY A 125 7.64 2.26 -2.90
CA GLY A 125 8.76 2.54 -2.01
C GLY A 125 8.34 3.22 -0.70
N ASN A 126 7.22 3.95 -0.71
CA ASN A 126 6.65 4.62 0.48
C ASN A 126 5.81 3.66 1.35
N LEU A 127 5.74 2.37 1.00
CA LEU A 127 5.04 1.34 1.77
C LEU A 127 6.01 0.53 2.60
N PHE A 128 5.84 0.57 3.91
CA PHE A 128 6.58 -0.18 4.91
C PHE A 128 5.66 -1.22 5.55
N VAL A 129 6.00 -2.50 5.46
CA VAL A 129 5.15 -3.58 5.98
C VAL A 129 5.94 -4.40 6.99
N TYR A 130 5.35 -4.58 8.18
CA TYR A 130 5.92 -5.33 9.30
C TYR A 130 5.00 -6.48 9.69
N ALA A 131 5.60 -7.61 10.02
CA ALA A 131 4.87 -8.81 10.42
C ALA A 131 4.22 -8.64 11.80
N GLY A 132 4.98 -8.12 12.76
CA GLY A 132 4.54 -7.88 14.13
C GLY A 132 4.00 -6.47 14.38
N PRO A 133 3.75 -6.14 15.67
CA PRO A 133 3.21 -4.83 16.08
C PRO A 133 4.25 -3.71 16.11
N GLU A 134 5.54 -4.04 16.13
CA GLU A 134 6.62 -3.07 16.26
C GLU A 134 7.14 -2.59 14.91
N HIS A 135 7.49 -1.29 14.84
CA HIS A 135 8.10 -0.68 13.67
C HIS A 135 9.23 0.30 14.09
N PRO A 136 10.29 0.46 13.29
CA PRO A 136 11.45 1.32 13.62
C PRO A 136 11.21 2.83 13.37
N HIS A 137 10.02 3.22 12.90
CA HIS A 137 9.72 4.59 12.47
C HIS A 137 9.09 5.48 13.56
N GLN A 138 9.37 5.24 14.85
CA GLN A 138 8.82 6.04 15.96
C GLN A 138 9.27 7.50 15.89
N ALA A 139 10.52 7.75 15.47
CA ALA A 139 11.07 9.11 15.33
C ALA A 139 10.31 9.99 14.32
N GLN A 140 9.55 9.38 13.42
CA GLN A 140 8.74 10.08 12.40
C GLN A 140 7.37 10.51 12.93
N ASN A 141 7.03 10.19 14.19
CA ASN A 141 5.74 10.45 14.81
C ASN A 141 4.55 10.06 13.90
N PRO A 142 4.46 8.80 13.46
CA PRO A 142 3.41 8.39 12.55
C PRO A 142 2.04 8.45 13.23
N LYS A 143 1.02 8.92 12.49
CA LYS A 143 -0.36 8.99 12.97
C LYS A 143 -1.04 7.65 12.73
N GLU A 144 -1.66 7.07 13.75
CA GLU A 144 -2.53 5.92 13.57
C GLU A 144 -3.84 6.33 12.90
N ILE A 145 -4.22 5.61 11.85
CA ILE A 145 -5.47 5.82 11.12
C ILE A 145 -6.19 4.47 11.00
N LYS A 146 -7.49 4.47 11.35
CA LYS A 146 -8.35 3.33 11.11
C LYS A 146 -8.79 3.28 9.64
N LEU A 147 -9.01 2.07 9.15
CA LEU A 147 -9.38 1.85 7.74
C LEU A 147 -10.65 2.60 7.33
N ASP A 148 -11.59 2.78 8.25
CA ASP A 148 -12.87 3.44 8.02
C ASP A 148 -12.75 4.98 7.90
N GLU A 149 -11.62 5.54 8.35
CA GLU A 149 -11.34 6.98 8.29
C GLU A 149 -10.70 7.42 6.95
N ILE A 150 -10.35 6.48 6.10
CA ILE A 150 -9.78 6.67 4.77
C ILE A 150 -10.88 6.52 3.71
#